data_300791d2acf0dc1505098d8f9c57668f
#
_entry.id   300791d2acf0dc1505098d8f9c57668f
#
_cell.length_a   1.000
_cell.length_b   1.000
_cell.length_c   1.000
_cell.angle_alpha   90.00
_cell.angle_beta   90.00
_cell.angle_gamma   90.00
#
_symmetry.space_group_name_H-M   'P 1'
#
loop_
_entity.id
_entity.type
_entity.pdbx_description
1 polymer ?
#
loop_
_entity_poly.entity_id
_entity_poly.type
_entity_poly.pdbx_seq_one_letter_code
_entity_poly.pdbx_strand_id
1 'polypeptide(L)'
;ATGSAGLLVSAMNEMLNDAKNTITSPDELLQKEIKIKAEQLLGLELLSSVYMLAILNMILMGDGSSNILNKDSLTDFDGNYGFGDTDSKFPADAFVLNPPYSANGNGMNFVERALSMMNKGYASIIIQNSAGSGKAKDYCKRILEKHTLIASIKMPVDIFIGKSNVQTNVYVFKVNEKHHKDEIVKFI
;
A
#
# COMPACT_ATOMS: atom_id res chain seq x y z
N ALA A 1 -3.53 4.43 6.01
CA ALA A 1 -4.87 3.88 6.24
C ALA A 1 -4.89 2.38 5.89
N THR A 2 -4.43 1.57 6.83
CA THR A 2 -4.36 0.09 6.67
C THR A 2 -5.75 -0.54 6.77
N GLY A 3 -6.70 0.14 7.41
CA GLY A 3 -8.00 -0.43 7.73
C GLY A 3 -7.84 -1.64 8.65
N SER A 4 -8.63 -2.68 8.44
CA SER A 4 -8.55 -3.95 9.18
C SER A 4 -7.39 -4.88 8.75
N ALA A 5 -6.39 -4.36 8.05
CA ALA A 5 -5.22 -5.07 7.54
C ALA A 5 -5.48 -6.12 6.42
N GLY A 6 -6.63 -6.10 5.75
CA GLY A 6 -6.93 -7.09 4.70
C GLY A 6 -5.89 -7.13 3.57
N LEU A 7 -5.49 -5.96 3.05
CA LEU A 7 -4.43 -5.87 2.02
C LEU A 7 -3.06 -6.32 2.55
N LEU A 8 -2.76 -6.03 3.81
CA LEU A 8 -1.48 -6.42 4.42
C LEU A 8 -1.40 -7.94 4.62
N VAL A 9 -2.50 -8.57 5.06
CA VAL A 9 -2.63 -10.05 5.15
C VAL A 9 -2.46 -10.68 3.77
N SER A 10 -3.09 -10.12 2.75
CA SER A 10 -2.95 -10.64 1.37
C SER A 10 -1.50 -10.53 0.90
N ALA A 11 -0.83 -9.40 1.13
CA ALA A 11 0.58 -9.23 0.80
C ALA A 11 1.48 -10.24 1.53
N MET A 12 1.26 -10.44 2.83
CA MET A 12 1.97 -11.45 3.62
C MET A 12 1.83 -12.85 3.01
N ASN A 13 0.60 -13.24 2.68
CA ASN A 13 0.34 -14.56 2.11
C ASN A 13 1.03 -14.76 0.75
N GLU A 14 1.03 -13.75 -0.12
CA GLU A 14 1.75 -13.81 -1.39
C GLU A 14 3.27 -13.96 -1.20
N MET A 15 3.86 -13.19 -0.27
CA MET A 15 5.28 -13.29 0.06
C MET A 15 5.65 -14.66 0.64
N LEU A 16 4.81 -15.23 1.51
CA LEU A 16 5.00 -16.57 2.07
C LEU A 16 4.87 -17.65 0.99
N ASN A 17 3.90 -17.52 0.09
CA ASN A 17 3.72 -18.45 -1.02
C ASN A 17 4.91 -18.39 -2.00
N ASP A 18 5.38 -17.20 -2.34
CA ASP A 18 6.57 -17.04 -3.18
C ASP A 18 7.81 -17.68 -2.53
N ALA A 19 8.02 -17.46 -1.23
CA ALA A 19 9.12 -18.08 -0.49
C ALA A 19 9.04 -19.63 -0.54
N LYS A 20 7.86 -20.20 -0.34
CA LYS A 20 7.65 -21.66 -0.42
C LYS A 20 7.89 -22.23 -1.81
N ASN A 21 7.61 -21.47 -2.84
CA ASN A 21 7.80 -21.90 -4.23
C ASN A 21 9.23 -21.74 -4.73
N THR A 22 10.03 -20.88 -4.10
CA THR A 22 11.37 -20.52 -4.56
C THR A 22 12.50 -21.08 -3.71
N ILE A 23 12.25 -21.32 -2.41
CA ILE A 23 13.25 -21.78 -1.44
C ILE A 23 13.05 -23.28 -1.18
N THR A 24 14.08 -24.09 -1.46
CA THR A 24 14.04 -25.54 -1.30
C THR A 24 14.59 -26.00 0.05
N SER A 25 15.47 -25.21 0.68
CA SER A 25 16.04 -25.53 2.00
C SER A 25 15.03 -25.23 3.11
N PRO A 26 14.67 -26.20 3.97
CA PRO A 26 13.73 -25.97 5.07
C PRO A 26 14.19 -24.88 6.05
N ASP A 27 15.47 -24.84 6.38
CA ASP A 27 16.04 -23.86 7.31
C ASP A 27 16.00 -22.44 6.72
N GLU A 28 16.37 -22.30 5.45
CA GLU A 28 16.31 -21.02 4.74
C GLU A 28 14.85 -20.54 4.60
N LEU A 29 13.93 -21.44 4.31
CA LEU A 29 12.50 -21.12 4.23
C LEU A 29 11.98 -20.61 5.57
N LEU A 30 12.30 -21.30 6.67
CA LEU A 30 11.90 -20.88 8.02
C LEU A 30 12.44 -19.47 8.35
N GLN A 31 13.71 -19.21 8.06
CA GLN A 31 14.31 -17.88 8.28
C GLN A 31 13.63 -16.81 7.41
N LYS A 32 13.31 -17.13 6.16
CA LYS A 32 12.60 -16.23 5.26
C LYS A 32 11.19 -15.92 5.75
N GLU A 33 10.44 -16.93 6.21
CA GLU A 33 9.09 -16.74 6.77
C GLU A 33 9.11 -15.86 8.02
N ILE A 34 10.07 -16.07 8.93
CA ILE A 34 10.28 -15.22 10.11
C ILE A 34 10.56 -13.78 9.68
N LYS A 35 11.45 -13.59 8.74
CA LYS A 35 11.83 -12.25 8.25
C LYS A 35 10.65 -11.52 7.58
N ILE A 36 9.84 -12.22 6.78
CA ILE A 36 8.63 -11.64 6.17
C ILE A 36 7.72 -11.08 7.27
N LYS A 37 7.42 -11.87 8.28
CA LYS A 37 6.50 -11.51 9.35
C LYS A 37 7.06 -10.42 10.28
N ALA A 38 8.33 -10.51 10.64
CA ALA A 38 8.93 -9.61 11.61
C ALA A 38 9.35 -8.23 11.02
N GLU A 39 9.78 -8.20 9.75
CA GLU A 39 10.52 -7.05 9.22
C GLU A 39 10.01 -6.50 7.89
N GLN A 40 9.22 -7.27 7.12
CA GLN A 40 8.91 -6.90 5.74
C GLN A 40 7.48 -6.37 5.52
N LEU A 41 6.72 -6.21 6.60
CA LEU A 41 5.35 -5.70 6.56
C LEU A 41 5.24 -4.44 7.42
N LEU A 42 4.50 -3.44 6.94
CA LEU A 42 4.20 -2.25 7.72
C LEU A 42 2.81 -1.73 7.39
N GLY A 43 1.98 -1.53 8.41
CA GLY A 43 0.68 -0.91 8.32
C GLY A 43 0.61 0.38 9.15
N LEU A 44 -0.20 1.34 8.70
CA LEU A 44 -0.47 2.59 9.41
C LEU A 44 -1.98 2.78 9.52
N GLU A 45 -2.48 2.94 10.74
CA GLU A 45 -3.90 3.19 10.98
C GLU A 45 -4.09 4.26 12.06
N LEU A 46 -4.89 5.26 11.72
CA LEU A 46 -5.15 6.40 12.60
C LEU A 46 -6.16 6.05 13.70
N LEU A 47 -7.25 5.37 13.34
CA LEU A 47 -8.33 5.09 14.26
C LEU A 47 -7.97 3.94 15.20
N SER A 48 -7.86 4.19 16.50
CA SER A 48 -7.41 3.21 17.49
C SER A 48 -8.26 1.93 17.52
N SER A 49 -9.57 2.03 17.32
CA SER A 49 -10.46 0.85 17.25
C SER A 49 -10.19 -0.01 16.02
N VAL A 50 -9.92 0.61 14.88
CA VAL A 50 -9.58 -0.09 13.62
C VAL A 50 -8.15 -0.63 13.68
N TYR A 51 -7.23 0.11 14.30
CA TYR A 51 -5.87 -0.34 14.61
C TYR A 51 -5.88 -1.63 15.44
N MET A 52 -6.67 -1.70 16.52
CA MET A 52 -6.80 -2.91 17.32
C MET A 52 -7.37 -4.08 16.52
N LEU A 53 -8.36 -3.84 15.66
CA LEU A 53 -8.91 -4.85 14.77
C LEU A 53 -7.85 -5.34 13.76
N ALA A 54 -7.04 -4.43 13.22
CA ALA A 54 -5.96 -4.79 12.31
C ALA A 54 -4.91 -5.69 12.98
N ILE A 55 -4.48 -5.37 14.19
CA ILE A 55 -3.57 -6.20 14.98
C ILE A 55 -4.15 -7.60 15.20
N LEU A 56 -5.40 -7.67 15.67
CA LEU A 56 -6.06 -8.96 15.90
C LEU A 56 -6.14 -9.79 14.62
N ASN A 57 -6.46 -9.17 13.49
CA ASN A 57 -6.53 -9.85 12.21
C ASN A 57 -5.15 -10.41 11.78
N MET A 58 -4.08 -9.63 11.92
CA MET A 58 -2.72 -10.08 11.62
C MET A 58 -2.30 -11.27 12.51
N ILE A 59 -2.55 -11.18 13.82
CA ILE A 59 -2.25 -12.27 14.76
C ILE A 59 -3.02 -13.53 14.39
N LEU A 60 -4.31 -13.45 14.10
CA LEU A 60 -5.15 -14.59 13.70
C LEU A 60 -4.68 -15.22 12.39
N MET A 61 -4.08 -14.44 11.50
CA MET A 61 -3.50 -14.92 10.24
C MET A 61 -2.05 -15.40 10.37
N GLY A 62 -1.53 -15.49 11.59
CA GLY A 62 -0.23 -16.11 11.88
C GLY A 62 0.97 -15.18 11.69
N ASP A 63 0.75 -13.85 11.70
CA ASP A 63 1.84 -12.87 11.68
C ASP A 63 2.71 -12.95 12.94
N GLY A 64 2.08 -13.21 14.09
CA GLY A 64 2.77 -13.37 15.39
C GLY A 64 3.33 -12.08 15.99
N SER A 65 3.67 -11.10 15.17
CA SER A 65 4.04 -9.73 15.53
C SER A 65 3.30 -8.77 14.60
N SER A 66 2.73 -7.72 15.12
CA SER A 66 2.03 -6.79 14.26
C SER A 66 2.90 -5.55 13.98
N ASN A 67 3.35 -5.44 12.75
CA ASN A 67 4.03 -4.24 12.25
C ASN A 67 2.99 -3.19 11.82
N ILE A 68 2.06 -2.87 12.72
CA ILE A 68 1.06 -1.83 12.49
C ILE A 68 1.27 -0.72 13.51
N LEU A 69 1.36 0.50 13.05
CA LEU A 69 1.54 1.68 13.89
C LEU A 69 0.22 2.47 13.98
N ASN A 70 -0.18 2.87 15.19
CA ASN A 70 -1.30 3.77 15.40
C ASN A 70 -0.83 5.21 15.21
N LYS A 71 -0.75 5.66 13.96
CA LYS A 71 -0.27 6.99 13.56
C LYS A 71 -1.08 7.55 12.40
N ASP A 72 -1.12 8.88 12.30
CA ASP A 72 -1.56 9.54 11.06
C ASP A 72 -0.47 9.40 10.00
N SER A 73 -0.81 8.72 8.91
CA SER A 73 0.12 8.50 7.79
C SER A 73 0.44 9.78 7.00
N LEU A 74 -0.37 10.83 7.12
CA LEU A 74 -0.17 12.11 6.44
C LEU A 74 0.74 13.05 7.22
N THR A 75 0.62 13.09 8.56
CA THR A 75 1.26 14.10 9.41
C THR A 75 2.31 13.54 10.36
N ASP A 76 2.07 12.34 10.93
CA ASP A 76 2.85 11.84 12.07
C ASP A 76 3.86 10.76 11.71
N PHE A 77 3.74 10.17 10.51
CA PHE A 77 4.67 9.16 10.05
C PHE A 77 5.76 9.75 9.16
N ASP A 78 6.99 9.65 9.61
CA ASP A 78 8.19 10.16 8.93
C ASP A 78 8.96 9.09 8.12
N GLY A 79 8.46 7.85 8.11
CA GLY A 79 9.12 6.69 7.51
C GLY A 79 9.76 5.75 8.53
N ASN A 80 9.91 6.16 9.78
CA ASN A 80 10.48 5.33 10.85
C ASN A 80 9.41 4.38 11.41
N TYR A 81 9.69 3.09 11.41
CA TYR A 81 8.75 2.04 11.84
C TYR A 81 8.99 1.53 13.28
N GLY A 82 9.96 2.15 14.00
CA GLY A 82 10.17 1.89 15.41
C GLY A 82 10.94 0.61 15.74
N PHE A 83 11.40 -0.15 14.76
CA PHE A 83 12.26 -1.31 14.94
C PHE A 83 13.67 -1.01 14.46
N GLY A 84 14.66 -1.33 15.28
CA GLY A 84 16.06 -1.03 14.98
C GLY A 84 16.48 0.35 15.45
N ASP A 85 17.51 0.92 14.85
CA ASP A 85 17.99 2.26 15.16
C ASP A 85 16.90 3.30 14.85
N THR A 86 16.81 4.31 15.70
CA THR A 86 15.77 5.36 15.63
C THR A 86 15.72 6.11 14.31
N ASP A 87 16.80 6.09 13.53
CA ASP A 87 16.92 6.73 12.23
C ASP A 87 16.64 5.80 11.05
N SER A 88 16.37 4.51 11.30
CA SER A 88 16.07 3.55 10.24
C SER A 88 14.66 3.76 9.70
N LYS A 89 14.57 4.04 8.39
CA LYS A 89 13.30 4.11 7.68
C LYS A 89 12.93 2.76 7.09
N PHE A 90 11.63 2.46 7.06
CA PHE A 90 11.14 1.24 6.43
C PHE A 90 11.45 1.25 4.93
N PRO A 91 12.22 0.28 4.42
CA PRO A 91 12.69 0.26 3.04
C PRO A 91 11.62 -0.29 2.10
N ALA A 92 10.43 0.36 2.04
CA ALA A 92 9.33 -0.10 1.21
C ALA A 92 9.68 -0.02 -0.28
N ASP A 93 9.51 -1.12 -0.99
CA ASP A 93 9.58 -1.24 -2.45
C ASP A 93 8.27 -1.77 -3.07
N ALA A 94 7.31 -2.13 -2.24
CA ALA A 94 5.92 -2.38 -2.64
C ALA A 94 4.96 -1.63 -1.71
N PHE A 95 3.95 -1.00 -2.27
CA PHE A 95 2.93 -0.26 -1.54
C PHE A 95 1.54 -0.58 -2.09
N VAL A 96 0.63 -0.92 -1.19
CA VAL A 96 -0.78 -1.15 -1.54
C VAL A 96 -1.68 -0.28 -0.68
N LEU A 97 -2.68 0.36 -1.28
CA LEU A 97 -3.54 1.30 -0.60
C LEU A 97 -4.97 1.28 -1.15
N ASN A 98 -5.91 1.38 -0.22
CA ASN A 98 -7.28 1.80 -0.48
C ASN A 98 -7.54 3.06 0.38
N PRO A 99 -7.33 4.28 -0.15
CA PRO A 99 -7.45 5.51 0.64
C PRO A 99 -8.92 5.85 0.94
N PRO A 100 -9.20 6.67 1.96
CA PRO A 100 -10.53 7.22 2.16
C PRO A 100 -10.88 8.20 1.02
N TYR A 101 -11.92 7.86 0.23
CA TYR A 101 -12.31 8.64 -0.96
C TYR A 101 -12.87 10.04 -0.65
N SER A 102 -13.24 10.29 0.61
CA SER A 102 -13.63 11.62 1.11
C SER A 102 -12.47 12.54 1.42
N ALA A 103 -11.23 12.02 1.41
CA ALA A 103 -10.05 12.84 1.69
C ALA A 103 -9.71 13.78 0.52
N ASN A 104 -8.75 14.69 0.74
CA ASN A 104 -8.33 15.67 -0.24
C ASN A 104 -7.90 15.03 -1.56
N GLY A 105 -8.36 15.62 -2.66
CA GLY A 105 -8.09 15.07 -3.99
C GLY A 105 -8.67 13.67 -4.19
N ASN A 106 -9.81 13.36 -3.55
CA ASN A 106 -10.45 12.04 -3.60
C ASN A 106 -9.53 10.91 -3.10
N GLY A 107 -8.69 11.19 -2.10
CA GLY A 107 -7.70 10.26 -1.55
C GLY A 107 -6.30 10.34 -2.18
N MET A 108 -6.10 11.15 -3.23
CA MET A 108 -4.81 11.29 -3.90
C MET A 108 -3.73 11.94 -3.03
N ASN A 109 -4.09 12.68 -1.98
CA ASN A 109 -3.13 13.17 -0.98
C ASN A 109 -2.42 12.00 -0.24
N PHE A 110 -3.11 10.91 0.06
CA PHE A 110 -2.50 9.70 0.63
C PHE A 110 -1.55 9.02 -0.36
N VAL A 111 -1.93 8.99 -1.64
CA VAL A 111 -1.10 8.43 -2.70
C VAL A 111 0.20 9.23 -2.85
N GLU A 112 0.10 10.55 -2.98
CA GLU A 112 1.27 11.44 -3.08
C GLU A 112 2.20 11.29 -1.87
N ARG A 113 1.63 11.24 -0.66
CA ARG A 113 2.40 11.04 0.58
C ARG A 113 3.13 9.70 0.58
N ALA A 114 2.45 8.61 0.26
CA ALA A 114 3.05 7.28 0.23
C ALA A 114 4.18 7.17 -0.78
N LEU A 115 3.95 7.62 -2.01
CA LEU A 115 4.97 7.61 -3.06
C LEU A 115 6.20 8.46 -2.69
N SER A 116 6.00 9.56 -1.96
CA SER A 116 7.11 10.41 -1.48
C SER A 116 8.03 9.76 -0.45
N MET A 117 7.56 8.69 0.21
CA MET A 117 8.33 7.94 1.21
C MET A 117 9.05 6.73 0.64
N MET A 118 8.78 6.37 -0.61
CA MET A 118 9.43 5.25 -1.30
C MET A 118 10.62 5.74 -2.12
N ASN A 119 11.68 4.95 -2.15
CA ASN A 119 12.86 5.24 -2.99
C ASN A 119 12.77 4.57 -4.36
N LYS A 120 12.12 3.41 -4.46
CA LYS A 120 11.97 2.62 -5.69
C LYS A 120 10.76 1.68 -5.56
N GLY A 121 10.47 0.95 -6.60
CA GLY A 121 9.47 -0.14 -6.60
C GLY A 121 8.14 0.28 -7.18
N TYR A 122 7.07 -0.34 -6.70
CA TYR A 122 5.74 -0.19 -7.27
C TYR A 122 4.69 0.13 -6.20
N ALA A 123 3.71 0.95 -6.58
CA ALA A 123 2.54 1.24 -5.76
C ALA A 123 1.26 0.85 -6.49
N SER A 124 0.37 0.11 -5.83
CA SER A 124 -0.92 -0.30 -6.35
C SER A 124 -2.03 0.30 -5.49
N ILE A 125 -2.88 1.13 -6.10
CA ILE A 125 -3.86 1.95 -5.40
C ILE A 125 -5.26 1.63 -5.90
N ILE A 126 -6.14 1.17 -5.02
CA ILE A 126 -7.58 1.06 -5.31
C ILE A 126 -8.22 2.41 -5.02
N ILE A 127 -8.75 3.06 -6.04
CA ILE A 127 -9.27 4.42 -5.89
C ILE A 127 -10.53 4.63 -6.75
N GLN A 128 -11.37 5.58 -6.40
CA GLN A 128 -12.54 5.90 -7.21
C GLN A 128 -12.16 6.39 -8.61
N ASN A 129 -12.95 6.03 -9.61
CA ASN A 129 -12.70 6.36 -11.02
C ASN A 129 -12.51 7.88 -11.26
N SER A 130 -13.20 8.73 -10.48
CA SER A 130 -13.07 10.19 -10.56
C SER A 130 -11.75 10.75 -10.03
N ALA A 131 -10.89 9.94 -9.42
CA ALA A 131 -9.60 10.40 -8.86
C ALA A 131 -8.56 10.79 -9.93
N GLY A 132 -8.82 10.52 -11.21
CA GLY A 132 -7.99 11.01 -12.32
C GLY A 132 -8.30 12.45 -12.76
N SER A 133 -9.32 13.12 -12.19
CA SER A 133 -9.83 14.40 -12.65
C SER A 133 -10.35 15.30 -11.52
N GLY A 134 -10.84 16.49 -11.88
CA GLY A 134 -11.48 17.40 -10.93
C GLY A 134 -10.56 17.78 -9.77
N LYS A 135 -11.00 17.54 -8.53
CA LYS A 135 -10.27 17.88 -7.28
C LYS A 135 -8.91 17.19 -7.15
N ALA A 136 -8.70 16.10 -7.87
CA ALA A 136 -7.47 15.34 -7.83
C ALA A 136 -6.43 15.77 -8.86
N LYS A 137 -6.80 16.63 -9.83
CA LYS A 137 -5.96 17.02 -10.99
C LYS A 137 -4.56 17.47 -10.59
N ASP A 138 -4.44 18.34 -9.59
CA ASP A 138 -3.15 18.89 -9.17
C ASP A 138 -2.27 17.82 -8.49
N TYR A 139 -2.89 16.90 -7.72
CA TYR A 139 -2.19 15.74 -7.16
C TYR A 139 -1.67 14.83 -8.27
N CYS A 140 -2.51 14.48 -9.23
CA CYS A 140 -2.13 13.65 -10.37
C CYS A 140 -0.94 14.24 -11.13
N LYS A 141 -0.97 15.57 -11.38
CA LYS A 141 0.12 16.27 -12.05
C LYS A 141 1.44 16.13 -11.28
N ARG A 142 1.46 16.44 -9.97
CA ARG A 142 2.67 16.34 -9.14
C ARG A 142 3.18 14.91 -9.02
N ILE A 143 2.26 13.91 -8.94
CA ILE A 143 2.63 12.51 -8.92
C ILE A 143 3.31 12.11 -10.22
N LEU A 144 2.74 12.44 -11.38
CA LEU A 144 3.31 12.10 -12.69
C LEU A 144 4.61 12.87 -13.02
N GLU A 145 4.87 13.98 -12.37
CA GLU A 145 6.16 14.67 -12.45
C GLU A 145 7.33 13.86 -11.84
N LYS A 146 7.02 12.90 -10.95
CA LYS A 146 8.01 12.14 -10.19
C LYS A 146 7.91 10.63 -10.39
N HIS A 147 6.74 10.13 -10.75
CA HIS A 147 6.42 8.70 -10.80
C HIS A 147 5.69 8.38 -12.10
N THR A 148 5.85 7.17 -12.61
CA THR A 148 5.19 6.72 -13.84
C THR A 148 3.94 5.92 -13.53
N LEU A 149 2.79 6.33 -14.09
CA LEU A 149 1.60 5.48 -14.15
C LEU A 149 1.81 4.42 -15.23
N ILE A 150 1.80 3.15 -14.87
CA ILE A 150 2.01 2.04 -15.79
C ILE A 150 0.73 1.28 -16.15
N ALA A 151 -0.27 1.31 -15.26
CA ALA A 151 -1.56 0.69 -15.53
C ALA A 151 -2.71 1.42 -14.83
N SER A 152 -3.87 1.37 -15.47
CA SER A 152 -5.18 1.73 -14.92
C SER A 152 -6.15 0.60 -15.20
N ILE A 153 -6.54 -0.13 -14.16
CA ILE A 153 -7.39 -1.32 -14.25
C ILE A 153 -8.76 -0.96 -13.72
N LYS A 154 -9.79 -1.04 -14.57
CA LYS A 154 -11.16 -0.79 -14.16
C LYS A 154 -11.69 -1.98 -13.38
N MET A 155 -12.13 -1.74 -12.16
CA MET A 155 -12.66 -2.80 -11.31
C MET A 155 -14.16 -3.02 -11.57
N PRO A 156 -14.68 -4.24 -11.38
CA PRO A 156 -16.12 -4.46 -11.35
C PRO A 156 -16.82 -3.57 -10.33
N VAL A 157 -18.04 -3.15 -10.60
CA VAL A 157 -18.82 -2.24 -9.70
C VAL A 157 -19.23 -2.92 -8.40
N ASP A 158 -19.21 -4.22 -8.36
CA ASP A 158 -19.69 -5.06 -7.27
C ASP A 158 -18.62 -5.45 -6.24
N ILE A 159 -17.37 -5.04 -6.42
CA ILE A 159 -16.30 -5.36 -5.43
C ILE A 159 -16.54 -4.76 -4.03
N PHE A 160 -17.38 -3.74 -3.93
CA PHE A 160 -17.75 -3.10 -2.66
C PHE A 160 -19.25 -3.24 -2.37
N ILE A 161 -19.92 -4.30 -2.85
CA ILE A 161 -21.35 -4.55 -2.60
C ILE A 161 -21.66 -4.41 -1.11
N GLY A 162 -22.74 -3.67 -0.81
CA GLY A 162 -23.18 -3.41 0.56
C GLY A 162 -22.43 -2.32 1.32
N LYS A 163 -21.33 -1.80 0.76
CA LYS A 163 -20.56 -0.69 1.36
C LYS A 163 -20.56 0.57 0.49
N SER A 164 -20.47 0.42 -0.82
CA SER A 164 -20.39 1.54 -1.76
C SER A 164 -20.72 1.07 -3.18
N ASN A 165 -21.42 1.92 -3.94
CA ASN A 165 -21.67 1.73 -5.38
C ASN A 165 -20.71 2.56 -6.23
N VAL A 166 -19.54 2.91 -5.70
CA VAL A 166 -18.55 3.73 -6.39
C VAL A 166 -17.74 2.87 -7.36
N GLN A 167 -17.72 3.27 -8.63
CA GLN A 167 -16.82 2.69 -9.61
C GLN A 167 -15.37 2.99 -9.22
N THR A 168 -14.55 1.95 -9.11
CA THR A 168 -13.14 2.06 -8.74
C THR A 168 -12.22 1.57 -9.84
N ASN A 169 -11.00 2.06 -9.79
CA ASN A 169 -9.87 1.62 -10.60
C ASN A 169 -8.71 1.22 -9.69
N VAL A 170 -7.87 0.33 -10.17
CA VAL A 170 -6.53 0.13 -9.60
C VAL A 170 -5.54 0.91 -10.45
N TYR A 171 -4.86 1.88 -9.86
CA TYR A 171 -3.72 2.55 -10.48
C TYR A 171 -2.43 1.91 -10.02
N VAL A 172 -1.54 1.60 -10.95
CA VAL A 172 -0.22 1.05 -10.65
C VAL A 172 0.84 2.06 -11.08
N PHE A 173 1.66 2.47 -10.11
CA PHE A 173 2.75 3.42 -10.32
C PHE A 173 4.10 2.74 -10.17
N LYS A 174 5.05 3.12 -11.03
CA LYS A 174 6.48 2.89 -10.83
C LYS A 174 7.07 4.11 -10.15
N VAL A 175 7.80 3.88 -9.06
CA VAL A 175 8.25 4.94 -8.15
C VAL A 175 9.56 5.56 -8.61
N ASN A 176 9.68 6.89 -8.47
CA ASN A 176 10.87 7.69 -8.79
C ASN A 176 11.35 7.59 -10.24
N GLU A 177 10.43 7.37 -11.14
CA GLU A 177 10.63 7.48 -12.58
C GLU A 177 9.57 8.43 -13.12
N LYS A 178 9.98 9.57 -13.66
CA LYS A 178 9.06 10.56 -14.20
C LYS A 178 8.26 9.99 -15.37
N HIS A 179 6.96 10.24 -15.39
CA HIS A 179 6.10 9.87 -16.50
C HIS A 179 6.40 10.71 -17.75
N HIS A 180 6.75 10.07 -18.84
CA HIS A 180 7.02 10.70 -20.13
C HIS A 180 5.80 10.63 -21.04
N LYS A 181 5.76 11.51 -22.05
CA LYS A 181 4.63 11.59 -23.00
C LYS A 181 4.45 10.32 -23.82
N ASP A 182 5.53 9.59 -24.04
CA ASP A 182 5.57 8.38 -24.87
C ASP A 182 5.42 7.08 -24.02
N GLU A 183 5.16 7.23 -22.71
CA GLU A 183 4.93 6.09 -21.84
C GLU A 183 3.63 5.36 -22.19
N ILE A 184 3.73 4.04 -22.29
CA ILE A 184 2.57 3.20 -22.55
C ILE A 184 1.87 2.90 -21.22
N VAL A 185 0.68 3.44 -21.03
CA VAL A 185 -0.20 3.09 -19.91
C VAL A 185 -1.14 1.97 -20.35
N LYS A 186 -1.17 0.86 -19.61
CA LYS A 186 -2.10 -0.23 -19.86
C LYS A 186 -3.46 0.11 -19.25
N PHE A 187 -4.51 0.15 -20.07
CA PHE A 187 -5.90 0.25 -19.65
C PHE A 187 -6.56 -1.13 -19.78
N ILE A 188 -7.09 -1.67 -18.66
CA ILE A 188 -7.66 -3.01 -18.55
C ILE A 188 -9.06 -2.89 -17.95
#